data_0b5ac5db00691d872e7c1c0faf59fdca
#
_entry.id   0b5ac5db00691d872e7c1c0faf59fdca
#
_cell.length_a   1.000
_cell.length_b   1.000
_cell.length_c   1.000
_cell.angle_alpha   90.00
_cell.angle_beta   90.00
_cell.angle_gamma   90.00
#
_symmetry.space_group_name_H-M   'P 1'
#
loop_
_entity.id
_entity.type
_entity.pdbx_description
1 polymer ?
#
loop_
_entity_poly.entity_id
_entity_poly.type
_entity_poly.pdbx_seq_one_letter_code
_entity_poly.pdbx_strand_id
1 'polypeptide(L)'
;MKKKTTKRTNYTTKKTTRTRNIPKAEQPFLEGISCDIYVGKKAGISVRNAIQKAKKSITVISPFLSGDMITEDIFSSLNKDVQVNIVSKDNEKIYPFLRKNLFKYHSILGFGKFILLFGKIILTALYLILSIAALEIFTLFLFDISFTKYVFPITKNNLLVLTIFLGIFTFFLRTAIKNNEFYYSLRDNFNIHILSKNYDLHSKIYIIDNKIAFLGSLNFTDTGFMLNHETCIKTTDKTAIKHLNNVYKDLLKVNPISLKELKYKISKKN
;
A
#
# COMPACT_ATOMS: atom_id res chain seq x y z
N MET A 1 58.19 32.61 20.08
CA MET A 1 57.18 32.28 19.06
C MET A 1 57.41 30.87 18.55
N LYS A 2 56.60 29.89 18.95
CA LYS A 2 56.70 28.49 18.48
C LYS A 2 55.60 28.28 17.41
N LYS A 3 56.01 27.98 16.15
CA LYS A 3 55.13 27.62 15.05
C LYS A 3 54.58 26.20 15.28
N LYS A 4 53.24 26.06 15.38
CA LYS A 4 52.54 24.76 15.34
C LYS A 4 52.38 24.31 13.89
N THR A 5 53.04 23.21 13.57
CA THR A 5 52.88 22.51 12.27
C THR A 5 51.67 21.59 12.37
N THR A 6 50.64 21.88 11.58
CA THR A 6 49.41 21.06 11.46
C THR A 6 49.69 19.93 10.46
N LYS A 7 49.73 18.68 10.91
CA LYS A 7 49.77 17.49 10.06
C LYS A 7 48.43 17.32 9.35
N ARG A 8 48.40 17.46 8.03
CA ARG A 8 47.28 17.06 7.16
C ARG A 8 47.28 15.53 7.00
N THR A 9 46.28 14.86 7.55
CA THR A 9 46.02 13.44 7.34
C THR A 9 45.27 13.30 6.03
N ASN A 10 45.89 12.73 5.00
CA ASN A 10 45.28 12.39 3.74
C ASN A 10 44.45 11.13 3.93
N TYR A 11 43.10 11.28 3.93
CA TYR A 11 42.18 10.16 3.83
C TYR A 11 42.04 9.75 2.34
N THR A 12 42.73 8.69 1.96
CA THR A 12 42.52 8.01 0.67
C THR A 12 41.24 7.18 0.77
N THR A 13 40.13 7.72 0.31
CA THR A 13 38.89 6.95 0.09
C THR A 13 39.13 5.96 -1.06
N LYS A 14 39.31 4.69 -0.72
CA LYS A 14 39.22 3.58 -1.71
C LYS A 14 37.81 3.58 -2.29
N LYS A 15 37.63 4.12 -3.49
CA LYS A 15 36.45 3.91 -4.34
C LYS A 15 36.42 2.43 -4.73
N THR A 16 35.66 1.62 -4.02
CA THR A 16 35.28 0.28 -4.46
C THR A 16 34.29 0.45 -5.61
N THR A 17 34.79 0.47 -6.83
CA THR A 17 33.97 0.35 -8.05
C THR A 17 33.40 -1.07 -8.09
N ARG A 18 32.22 -1.23 -7.53
CA ARG A 18 31.40 -2.44 -7.71
C ARG A 18 30.90 -2.41 -9.14
N THR A 19 31.59 -3.08 -10.04
CA THR A 19 31.12 -3.34 -11.41
C THR A 19 29.81 -4.10 -11.31
N ARG A 20 28.70 -3.38 -11.50
CA ARG A 20 27.38 -4.00 -11.68
C ARG A 20 27.38 -4.64 -13.07
N ASN A 21 27.23 -5.95 -13.14
CA ASN A 21 26.80 -6.62 -14.37
C ASN A 21 25.36 -6.19 -14.66
N ILE A 22 25.21 -5.03 -15.28
CA ILE A 22 23.95 -4.62 -15.90
C ILE A 22 23.87 -5.42 -17.19
N PRO A 23 22.83 -6.23 -17.42
CA PRO A 23 22.63 -6.84 -18.73
C PRO A 23 22.63 -5.68 -19.75
N LYS A 24 23.55 -5.73 -20.71
CA LYS A 24 23.54 -4.78 -21.82
C LYS A 24 22.18 -4.93 -22.49
N ALA A 25 21.32 -3.95 -22.35
CA ALA A 25 20.11 -3.87 -23.15
C ALA A 25 20.53 -3.52 -24.57
N GLU A 26 20.86 -4.53 -25.36
CA GLU A 26 21.04 -4.44 -26.82
C GLU A 26 19.65 -4.24 -27.46
N GLN A 27 19.02 -3.13 -27.15
CA GLN A 27 17.76 -2.79 -27.80
C GLN A 27 18.06 -1.65 -28.78
N PRO A 28 17.93 -1.87 -30.07
CA PRO A 28 18.16 -0.82 -31.05
C PRO A 28 17.15 0.31 -30.89
N PHE A 29 17.53 1.51 -31.28
CA PHE A 29 16.57 2.59 -31.44
C PHE A 29 15.45 2.14 -32.39
N LEU A 30 14.22 2.49 -32.06
CA LEU A 30 13.09 2.30 -32.94
C LEU A 30 12.89 3.58 -33.74
N GLU A 31 13.06 3.48 -35.06
CA GLU A 31 12.88 4.59 -35.99
C GLU A 31 11.53 4.48 -36.71
N GLY A 32 11.04 5.62 -37.21
CA GLY A 32 9.81 5.69 -38.00
C GLY A 32 8.52 5.34 -37.24
N ILE A 33 8.51 5.43 -35.91
CA ILE A 33 7.36 5.11 -35.10
C ILE A 33 6.36 6.27 -35.10
N SER A 34 5.10 5.97 -35.47
CA SER A 34 4.01 6.95 -35.34
C SER A 34 3.64 7.16 -33.90
N CYS A 35 3.63 8.43 -33.46
CA CYS A 35 3.28 8.80 -32.09
C CYS A 35 2.66 10.20 -31.99
N ASP A 36 1.84 10.38 -30.95
CA ASP A 36 1.34 11.68 -30.49
C ASP A 36 2.27 12.19 -29.40
N ILE A 37 2.68 13.45 -29.47
CA ILE A 37 3.52 14.09 -28.44
C ILE A 37 2.70 15.13 -27.70
N TYR A 38 2.77 15.09 -26.39
CA TYR A 38 2.19 16.07 -25.51
C TYR A 38 3.23 16.65 -24.56
N VAL A 39 3.25 17.97 -24.42
CA VAL A 39 4.14 18.67 -23.49
C VAL A 39 3.33 19.68 -22.71
N GLY A 40 3.42 19.62 -21.40
CA GLY A 40 2.72 20.58 -20.55
C GLY A 40 2.15 20.02 -19.25
N LYS A 41 1.38 20.83 -18.57
CA LYS A 41 0.61 20.40 -17.39
C LYS A 41 -0.53 19.50 -17.83
N LYS A 42 -0.95 18.59 -16.92
CA LYS A 42 -2.04 17.63 -17.17
C LYS A 42 -1.74 16.62 -18.28
N ALA A 43 -0.46 16.40 -18.60
CA ALA A 43 -0.03 15.38 -19.56
C ALA A 43 -0.54 13.97 -19.19
N GLY A 44 -0.75 13.70 -17.91
CA GLY A 44 -1.25 12.42 -17.41
C GLY A 44 -2.72 12.13 -17.65
N ILE A 45 -3.53 13.12 -18.07
CA ILE A 45 -4.98 12.88 -18.30
C ILE A 45 -5.21 11.81 -19.36
N SER A 46 -4.44 11.82 -20.44
CA SER A 46 -4.56 10.81 -21.51
C SER A 46 -4.23 9.41 -20.99
N VAL A 47 -3.18 9.29 -20.17
CA VAL A 47 -2.79 8.02 -19.52
C VAL A 47 -3.88 7.56 -18.57
N ARG A 48 -4.38 8.43 -17.71
CA ARG A 48 -5.45 8.15 -16.76
C ARG A 48 -6.73 7.66 -17.46
N ASN A 49 -7.15 8.35 -18.51
CA ASN A 49 -8.32 7.95 -19.29
C ASN A 49 -8.14 6.57 -19.92
N ALA A 50 -6.93 6.23 -20.37
CA ALA A 50 -6.62 4.91 -20.89
C ALA A 50 -6.67 3.83 -19.78
N ILE A 51 -6.13 4.11 -18.60
CA ILE A 51 -6.19 3.22 -17.42
C ILE A 51 -7.64 2.93 -17.04
N GLN A 52 -8.47 3.97 -16.91
CA GLN A 52 -9.89 3.83 -16.52
C GLN A 52 -10.72 3.03 -17.54
N LYS A 53 -10.31 3.05 -18.82
CA LYS A 53 -10.95 2.31 -19.92
C LYS A 53 -10.32 0.94 -20.20
N ALA A 54 -9.27 0.58 -19.49
CA ALA A 54 -8.59 -0.71 -19.65
C ALA A 54 -9.56 -1.87 -19.42
N LYS A 55 -9.46 -2.91 -20.27
CA LYS A 55 -10.31 -4.09 -20.22
C LYS A 55 -9.56 -5.39 -19.96
N LYS A 56 -8.26 -5.42 -20.25
CA LYS A 56 -7.44 -6.64 -20.16
C LYS A 56 -6.25 -6.47 -19.23
N SER A 57 -5.42 -5.46 -19.50
CA SER A 57 -4.16 -5.31 -18.76
C SER A 57 -3.67 -3.88 -18.69
N ILE A 58 -3.02 -3.57 -17.58
CA ILE A 58 -2.28 -2.33 -17.34
C ILE A 58 -0.88 -2.72 -16.91
N THR A 59 0.14 -2.26 -17.63
CA THR A 59 1.55 -2.42 -17.24
C THR A 59 2.12 -1.04 -16.95
N VAL A 60 2.69 -0.86 -15.77
CA VAL A 60 3.31 0.38 -15.31
C VAL A 60 4.76 0.14 -14.94
N ILE A 61 5.66 0.93 -15.50
CA ILE A 61 7.05 1.02 -15.10
C ILE A 61 7.27 2.45 -14.64
N SER A 62 7.49 2.68 -13.35
CA SER A 62 7.69 4.01 -12.81
C SER A 62 8.48 3.95 -11.50
N PRO A 63 9.48 4.82 -11.29
CA PRO A 63 10.26 4.83 -10.05
C PRO A 63 9.43 5.27 -8.84
N PHE A 64 8.34 6.01 -9.07
CA PHE A 64 7.48 6.53 -8.01
C PHE A 64 6.03 6.17 -8.27
N LEU A 65 5.36 5.71 -7.22
CA LEU A 65 3.93 5.40 -7.18
C LEU A 65 3.37 6.12 -5.96
N SER A 66 2.49 7.10 -6.15
CA SER A 66 1.87 7.78 -5.02
C SER A 66 0.69 8.65 -5.46
N GLY A 67 -0.24 8.87 -4.53
CA GLY A 67 -1.42 9.69 -4.73
C GLY A 67 -2.71 8.89 -4.67
N ASP A 68 -3.74 9.53 -4.15
CA ASP A 68 -5.04 8.89 -3.92
C ASP A 68 -5.77 8.63 -5.22
N MET A 69 -5.72 9.58 -6.16
CA MET A 69 -6.38 9.48 -7.46
C MET A 69 -5.89 8.26 -8.26
N ILE A 70 -4.55 8.09 -8.35
CA ILE A 70 -3.94 6.97 -9.05
C ILE A 70 -4.21 5.65 -8.33
N THR A 71 -4.15 5.66 -7.00
CA THR A 71 -4.44 4.50 -6.17
C THR A 71 -5.87 4.00 -6.40
N GLU A 72 -6.85 4.91 -6.49
CA GLU A 72 -8.25 4.59 -6.77
C GLU A 72 -8.47 4.09 -8.20
N ASP A 73 -7.81 4.69 -9.19
CA ASP A 73 -7.94 4.26 -10.58
C ASP A 73 -7.44 2.81 -10.76
N ILE A 74 -6.32 2.45 -10.11
CA ILE A 74 -5.81 1.08 -10.12
C ILE A 74 -6.71 0.14 -9.32
N PHE A 75 -7.17 0.55 -8.14
CA PHE A 75 -8.11 -0.24 -7.33
C PHE A 75 -9.39 -0.56 -8.11
N SER A 76 -9.94 0.44 -8.79
CA SER A 76 -11.12 0.27 -9.66
C SER A 76 -10.86 -0.71 -10.81
N SER A 77 -9.68 -0.64 -11.44
CA SER A 77 -9.29 -1.55 -12.52
C SER A 77 -9.16 -2.99 -12.02
N LEU A 78 -8.52 -3.19 -10.85
CA LEU A 78 -8.39 -4.50 -10.22
C LEU A 78 -9.75 -5.12 -9.86
N ASN A 79 -10.72 -4.31 -9.44
CA ASN A 79 -12.08 -4.78 -9.14
C ASN A 79 -12.91 -5.12 -10.39
N LYS A 80 -12.44 -4.71 -11.57
CA LYS A 80 -12.99 -5.10 -12.88
C LYS A 80 -12.24 -6.28 -13.51
N ASP A 81 -11.44 -7.00 -12.72
CA ASP A 81 -10.61 -8.12 -13.14
C ASP A 81 -9.55 -7.79 -14.23
N VAL A 82 -9.17 -6.51 -14.32
CA VAL A 82 -8.06 -6.10 -15.19
C VAL A 82 -6.74 -6.57 -14.56
N GLN A 83 -5.88 -7.20 -15.36
CA GLN A 83 -4.55 -7.61 -14.93
C GLN A 83 -3.65 -6.38 -14.79
N VAL A 84 -3.15 -6.11 -13.59
CA VAL A 84 -2.25 -4.99 -13.34
C VAL A 84 -0.84 -5.49 -13.02
N ASN A 85 0.13 -5.00 -13.77
CA ASN A 85 1.54 -5.35 -13.64
C ASN A 85 2.34 -4.08 -13.35
N ILE A 86 3.09 -4.04 -12.27
CA ILE A 86 3.85 -2.85 -11.88
C ILE A 86 5.30 -3.20 -11.60
N VAL A 87 6.21 -2.45 -12.20
CA VAL A 87 7.64 -2.41 -11.81
C VAL A 87 7.92 -1.04 -11.23
N SER A 88 8.44 -1.01 -10.01
CA SER A 88 8.76 0.23 -9.33
C SER A 88 10.03 0.09 -8.48
N LYS A 89 10.46 1.20 -7.90
CA LYS A 89 11.61 1.26 -6.99
C LYS A 89 11.12 1.32 -5.56
N ASP A 90 11.85 0.69 -4.64
CA ASP A 90 11.57 0.74 -3.22
C ASP A 90 11.72 2.19 -2.69
N ASN A 91 10.62 2.78 -2.30
CA ASN A 91 10.55 4.09 -1.66
C ASN A 91 9.36 4.15 -0.70
N GLU A 92 9.43 5.07 0.26
CA GLU A 92 8.42 5.13 1.33
C GLU A 92 7.02 5.50 0.87
N LYS A 93 6.89 6.22 -0.23
CA LYS A 93 5.60 6.72 -0.73
C LYS A 93 4.77 5.64 -1.43
N ILE A 94 5.39 4.48 -1.77
CA ILE A 94 4.69 3.39 -2.45
C ILE A 94 3.79 2.58 -1.50
N TYR A 95 4.06 2.56 -0.19
CA TYR A 95 3.37 1.65 0.74
C TYR A 95 1.87 1.92 0.90
N PRO A 96 1.37 3.16 0.96
CA PRO A 96 -0.08 3.42 0.97
C PRO A 96 -0.78 2.85 -0.27
N PHE A 97 -0.18 3.05 -1.45
CA PHE A 97 -0.66 2.48 -2.72
C PHE A 97 -0.71 0.95 -2.67
N LEU A 98 0.35 0.31 -2.17
CA LEU A 98 0.43 -1.16 -2.07
C LEU A 98 -0.57 -1.71 -1.05
N ARG A 99 -0.75 -1.06 0.09
CA ARG A 99 -1.70 -1.48 1.12
C ARG A 99 -3.11 -1.61 0.56
N LYS A 100 -3.53 -0.67 -0.27
CA LYS A 100 -4.85 -0.68 -0.89
C LYS A 100 -4.98 -1.69 -2.02
N ASN A 101 -3.97 -1.81 -2.85
CA ASN A 101 -4.06 -2.54 -4.12
C ASN A 101 -3.58 -3.98 -4.05
N LEU A 102 -2.61 -4.30 -3.18
CA LEU A 102 -2.01 -5.63 -3.09
C LEU A 102 -2.95 -6.68 -2.50
N PHE A 103 -3.86 -6.26 -1.62
CA PHE A 103 -4.73 -7.17 -0.90
C PHE A 103 -6.19 -7.06 -1.33
N LYS A 104 -6.85 -8.22 -1.43
CA LYS A 104 -8.30 -8.32 -1.55
C LYS A 104 -8.85 -8.66 -0.17
N TYR A 105 -9.78 -7.85 0.30
CA TYR A 105 -10.46 -8.07 1.57
C TYR A 105 -11.67 -8.96 1.35
N HIS A 106 -11.81 -9.95 2.21
CA HIS A 106 -12.90 -10.90 2.21
C HIS A 106 -13.64 -10.81 3.54
N SER A 107 -14.96 -10.67 3.49
CA SER A 107 -15.79 -10.86 4.69
C SER A 107 -15.87 -12.34 5.01
N ILE A 108 -15.85 -12.67 6.31
CA ILE A 108 -16.09 -14.04 6.75
C ILE A 108 -17.53 -14.44 6.41
N LEU A 109 -17.69 -15.60 5.77
CA LEU A 109 -18.97 -16.16 5.34
C LEU A 109 -19.33 -17.42 6.15
N GLY A 110 -20.59 -17.86 6.05
CA GLY A 110 -21.05 -19.12 6.65
C GLY A 110 -21.03 -19.11 8.17
N PHE A 111 -20.60 -20.21 8.78
CA PHE A 111 -20.58 -20.41 10.23
C PHE A 111 -19.71 -19.38 10.98
N GLY A 112 -18.61 -18.93 10.37
CA GLY A 112 -17.78 -17.87 10.92
C GLY A 112 -18.52 -16.55 11.07
N LYS A 113 -19.41 -16.19 10.13
CA LYS A 113 -20.27 -15.01 10.21
C LYS A 113 -21.26 -15.11 11.38
N PHE A 114 -21.81 -16.31 11.62
CA PHE A 114 -22.70 -16.57 12.75
C PHE A 114 -21.97 -16.40 14.09
N ILE A 115 -20.75 -16.97 14.22
CA ILE A 115 -19.93 -16.79 15.43
C ILE A 115 -19.62 -15.32 15.69
N LEU A 116 -19.28 -14.55 14.66
CA LEU A 116 -19.02 -13.12 14.80
C LEU A 116 -20.27 -12.33 15.21
N LEU A 117 -21.43 -12.68 14.63
CA LEU A 117 -22.70 -12.06 15.01
C LEU A 117 -23.03 -12.33 16.49
N PHE A 118 -22.88 -13.59 16.92
CA PHE A 118 -23.09 -13.97 18.31
C PHE A 118 -22.09 -13.26 19.24
N GLY A 119 -20.82 -13.17 18.85
CA GLY A 119 -19.81 -12.40 19.57
C GLY A 119 -20.16 -10.89 19.70
N LYS A 120 -20.74 -10.29 18.65
CA LYS A 120 -21.21 -8.90 18.68
C LYS A 120 -22.39 -8.72 19.64
N ILE A 121 -23.32 -9.69 19.70
CA ILE A 121 -24.44 -9.67 20.65
C ILE A 121 -23.91 -9.73 22.09
N ILE A 122 -23.00 -10.66 22.37
CA ILE A 122 -22.35 -10.77 23.68
C ILE A 122 -21.63 -9.47 24.04
N LEU A 123 -20.89 -8.88 23.10
CA LEU A 123 -20.18 -7.63 23.32
C LEU A 123 -21.14 -6.48 23.68
N THR A 124 -22.29 -6.40 23.00
CA THR A 124 -23.33 -5.40 23.32
C THR A 124 -23.91 -5.60 24.72
N ALA A 125 -24.19 -6.86 25.09
CA ALA A 125 -24.67 -7.19 26.44
C ALA A 125 -23.62 -6.83 27.51
N LEU A 126 -22.33 -7.10 27.26
CA LEU A 126 -21.23 -6.72 28.15
C LEU A 126 -21.13 -5.20 28.34
N TYR A 127 -21.30 -4.41 27.29
CA TYR A 127 -21.33 -2.95 27.41
C TYR A 127 -22.49 -2.47 28.27
N LEU A 128 -23.67 -3.08 28.15
CA LEU A 128 -24.83 -2.76 28.99
C LEU A 128 -24.54 -3.07 30.45
N ILE A 129 -23.99 -4.25 30.76
CA ILE A 129 -23.63 -4.65 32.12
C ILE A 129 -22.58 -3.71 32.69
N LEU A 130 -21.55 -3.35 31.92
CA LEU A 130 -20.54 -2.37 32.36
C LEU A 130 -21.12 -0.99 32.65
N SER A 131 -22.11 -0.54 31.86
CA SER A 131 -22.77 0.74 32.07
C SER A 131 -23.59 0.74 33.36
N ILE A 132 -24.28 -0.38 33.65
CA ILE A 132 -25.03 -0.55 34.90
C ILE A 132 -24.06 -0.60 36.08
N ALA A 133 -22.98 -1.37 36.01
CA ALA A 133 -21.98 -1.46 37.05
C ALA A 133 -21.31 -0.10 37.35
N ALA A 134 -21.02 0.68 36.30
CA ALA A 134 -20.46 2.02 36.44
C ALA A 134 -21.43 2.97 37.16
N LEU A 135 -22.73 2.89 36.82
CA LEU A 135 -23.76 3.67 37.49
C LEU A 135 -23.88 3.28 38.98
N GLU A 136 -23.84 1.98 39.28
CA GLU A 136 -23.87 1.48 40.63
C GLU A 136 -22.66 1.96 41.46
N ILE A 137 -21.45 1.89 40.91
CA ILE A 137 -20.24 2.42 41.57
C ILE A 137 -20.37 3.92 41.80
N PHE A 138 -20.91 4.67 40.85
CA PHE A 138 -21.10 6.10 40.94
C PHE A 138 -22.10 6.47 42.08
N THR A 139 -23.24 5.76 42.17
CA THR A 139 -24.22 5.99 43.22
C THR A 139 -23.73 5.59 44.61
N LEU A 140 -22.98 4.49 44.72
CA LEU A 140 -22.30 4.08 45.94
C LEU A 140 -21.26 5.09 46.42
N PHE A 141 -20.53 5.70 45.48
CA PHE A 141 -19.48 6.66 45.81
C PHE A 141 -20.05 8.03 46.28
N LEU A 142 -21.11 8.51 45.62
CA LEU A 142 -21.67 9.84 45.88
C LEU A 142 -22.71 9.85 46.97
N PHE A 143 -23.55 8.81 47.07
CA PHE A 143 -24.76 8.83 47.92
C PHE A 143 -24.76 7.71 48.93
N ASP A 144 -23.77 6.83 48.96
CA ASP A 144 -23.73 5.60 49.77
C ASP A 144 -24.96 4.69 49.58
N ILE A 145 -25.62 4.80 48.43
CA ILE A 145 -26.79 4.02 48.04
C ILE A 145 -26.37 2.90 47.13
N SER A 146 -26.73 1.66 47.44
CA SER A 146 -26.47 0.47 46.60
C SER A 146 -27.81 -0.16 46.22
N PHE A 147 -28.04 -0.29 44.92
CA PHE A 147 -29.20 -1.01 44.37
C PHE A 147 -28.97 -2.53 44.37
N THR A 148 -27.72 -2.97 44.25
CA THR A 148 -27.37 -4.40 44.18
C THR A 148 -27.33 -5.08 45.55
N LYS A 149 -27.26 -4.34 46.63
CA LYS A 149 -27.20 -4.89 48.02
C LYS A 149 -28.35 -5.86 48.34
N TYR A 150 -29.52 -5.63 47.74
CA TYR A 150 -30.71 -6.47 47.96
C TYR A 150 -30.75 -7.71 47.07
N VAL A 151 -29.97 -7.73 45.95
CA VAL A 151 -29.96 -8.83 44.99
C VAL A 151 -28.71 -9.70 45.16
N PHE A 152 -27.56 -9.08 45.38
CA PHE A 152 -26.30 -9.75 45.59
C PHE A 152 -25.47 -9.05 46.68
N PRO A 153 -25.04 -9.76 47.74
CA PRO A 153 -24.24 -9.19 48.83
C PRO A 153 -22.76 -8.99 48.38
N ILE A 154 -22.55 -8.14 47.40
CA ILE A 154 -21.20 -7.82 46.87
C ILE A 154 -20.67 -6.59 47.63
N THR A 155 -19.45 -6.70 48.16
CA THR A 155 -18.76 -5.54 48.77
C THR A 155 -18.31 -4.54 47.69
N LYS A 156 -18.17 -3.24 48.08
CA LYS A 156 -17.72 -2.16 47.17
C LYS A 156 -16.43 -2.56 46.42
N ASN A 157 -15.46 -3.15 47.12
CA ASN A 157 -14.19 -3.55 46.56
C ASN A 157 -14.33 -4.68 45.51
N ASN A 158 -15.16 -5.67 45.82
CA ASN A 158 -15.41 -6.80 44.89
C ASN A 158 -16.13 -6.32 43.62
N LEU A 159 -17.09 -5.38 43.76
CA LEU A 159 -17.76 -4.78 42.62
C LEU A 159 -16.78 -4.03 41.70
N LEU A 160 -15.89 -3.24 42.30
CA LEU A 160 -14.86 -2.52 41.55
C LEU A 160 -13.90 -3.50 40.77
N VAL A 161 -13.41 -4.51 41.49
CA VAL A 161 -12.51 -5.53 40.88
C VAL A 161 -13.23 -6.25 39.75
N LEU A 162 -14.48 -6.69 39.95
CA LEU A 162 -15.27 -7.36 38.93
C LEU A 162 -15.49 -6.48 37.71
N THR A 163 -15.78 -5.20 37.89
CA THR A 163 -15.98 -4.22 36.81
C THR A 163 -14.69 -4.03 35.98
N ILE A 164 -13.55 -3.94 36.64
CA ILE A 164 -12.25 -3.83 35.96
C ILE A 164 -11.99 -5.10 35.11
N PHE A 165 -12.20 -6.29 35.70
CA PHE A 165 -12.00 -7.56 34.97
C PHE A 165 -12.93 -7.65 33.75
N LEU A 166 -14.20 -7.29 33.93
CA LEU A 166 -15.18 -7.29 32.84
C LEU A 166 -14.81 -6.28 31.73
N GLY A 167 -14.28 -5.13 32.10
CA GLY A 167 -13.78 -4.12 31.18
C GLY A 167 -12.62 -4.63 30.34
N ILE A 168 -11.63 -5.27 30.98
CA ILE A 168 -10.47 -5.88 30.30
C ILE A 168 -10.95 -6.99 29.35
N PHE A 169 -11.83 -7.88 29.80
CA PHE A 169 -12.40 -8.95 28.98
C PHE A 169 -13.14 -8.40 27.75
N THR A 170 -13.97 -7.36 27.96
CA THR A 170 -14.70 -6.68 26.88
C THR A 170 -13.75 -6.08 25.85
N PHE A 171 -12.65 -5.47 26.29
CA PHE A 171 -11.62 -4.93 25.40
C PHE A 171 -10.97 -6.03 24.54
N PHE A 172 -10.59 -7.15 25.14
CA PHE A 172 -10.01 -8.27 24.40
C PHE A 172 -11.02 -8.91 23.43
N LEU A 173 -12.28 -9.10 23.84
CA LEU A 173 -13.33 -9.63 22.99
C LEU A 173 -13.59 -8.72 21.77
N ARG A 174 -13.68 -7.40 22.00
CA ARG A 174 -13.83 -6.41 20.92
C ARG A 174 -12.67 -6.52 19.92
N THR A 175 -11.45 -6.60 20.43
CA THR A 175 -10.25 -6.70 19.60
C THR A 175 -10.24 -8.01 18.79
N ALA A 176 -10.60 -9.13 19.42
CA ALA A 176 -10.72 -10.42 18.77
C ALA A 176 -11.78 -10.40 17.65
N ILE A 177 -12.97 -9.84 17.92
CA ILE A 177 -14.03 -9.70 16.91
C ILE A 177 -13.54 -8.86 15.74
N LYS A 178 -12.96 -7.67 15.99
CA LYS A 178 -12.46 -6.77 14.96
C LYS A 178 -11.38 -7.42 14.09
N ASN A 179 -10.46 -8.15 14.71
CA ASN A 179 -9.34 -8.79 13.99
C ASN A 179 -9.80 -10.00 13.13
N ASN A 180 -10.93 -10.62 13.47
CA ASN A 180 -11.46 -11.77 12.76
C ASN A 180 -12.67 -11.44 11.86
N GLU A 181 -13.08 -10.17 11.75
CA GLU A 181 -14.21 -9.77 10.91
C GLU A 181 -13.91 -9.89 9.43
N PHE A 182 -12.65 -9.70 9.06
CA PHE A 182 -12.18 -9.75 7.68
C PHE A 182 -10.87 -10.54 7.64
N TYR A 183 -10.69 -11.29 6.56
CA TYR A 183 -9.39 -11.80 6.18
C TYR A 183 -9.01 -11.23 4.82
N TYR A 184 -7.73 -11.22 4.51
CA TYR A 184 -7.23 -10.71 3.25
C TYR A 184 -6.30 -11.72 2.57
N SER A 185 -6.43 -11.81 1.25
CA SER A 185 -5.53 -12.54 0.38
C SER A 185 -4.79 -11.60 -0.55
N LEU A 186 -3.70 -12.07 -1.14
CA LEU A 186 -3.10 -11.34 -2.26
C LEU A 186 -4.08 -11.38 -3.44
N ARG A 187 -4.10 -10.31 -4.23
CA ARG A 187 -4.87 -10.28 -5.47
C ARG A 187 -4.16 -11.09 -6.54
N ASP A 188 -4.87 -11.95 -7.23
CA ASP A 188 -4.32 -12.78 -8.31
C ASP A 188 -4.07 -11.97 -9.58
N ASN A 189 -4.84 -10.90 -9.81
CA ASN A 189 -4.72 -10.00 -10.94
C ASN A 189 -3.80 -8.80 -10.70
N PHE A 190 -2.96 -8.81 -9.63
CA PHE A 190 -2.01 -7.75 -9.32
C PHE A 190 -0.59 -8.29 -9.13
N ASN A 191 0.27 -8.04 -10.11
CA ASN A 191 1.69 -8.38 -10.06
C ASN A 191 2.51 -7.13 -9.73
N ILE A 192 3.30 -7.20 -8.67
CA ILE A 192 4.19 -6.10 -8.27
C ILE A 192 5.62 -6.58 -8.17
N HIS A 193 6.52 -5.86 -8.81
CA HIS A 193 7.95 -6.13 -8.84
C HIS A 193 8.70 -4.89 -8.34
N ILE A 194 9.09 -4.90 -7.08
CA ILE A 194 9.76 -3.75 -6.44
C ILE A 194 11.26 -3.97 -6.46
N LEU A 195 11.94 -3.15 -7.22
CA LEU A 195 13.38 -3.15 -7.32
C LEU A 195 14.02 -2.52 -6.09
N SER A 196 15.21 -2.97 -5.72
CA SER A 196 15.99 -2.42 -4.61
C SER A 196 16.13 -0.90 -4.74
N LYS A 197 16.18 -0.20 -3.59
CA LYS A 197 16.40 1.25 -3.50
C LYS A 197 17.64 1.72 -4.30
N ASN A 198 18.64 0.86 -4.45
CA ASN A 198 19.89 1.17 -5.15
C ASN A 198 19.84 0.91 -6.66
N TYR A 199 18.73 0.41 -7.20
CA TYR A 199 18.58 0.20 -8.64
C TYR A 199 18.19 1.52 -9.31
N ASP A 200 18.86 1.86 -10.42
CA ASP A 200 18.64 3.12 -11.13
C ASP A 200 17.47 3.02 -12.12
N LEU A 201 16.27 2.72 -11.62
CA LEU A 201 15.06 2.81 -12.41
C LEU A 201 14.67 4.28 -12.57
N HIS A 202 14.61 4.76 -13.83
CA HIS A 202 14.13 6.11 -14.14
C HIS A 202 13.09 6.13 -15.28
N SER A 203 12.83 5.00 -15.91
CA SER A 203 11.82 4.86 -16.96
C SER A 203 10.40 5.12 -16.44
N LYS A 204 9.57 5.78 -17.26
CA LYS A 204 8.15 5.99 -17.04
C LYS A 204 7.43 5.50 -18.29
N ILE A 205 6.87 4.30 -18.18
CA ILE A 205 6.24 3.60 -19.29
C ILE A 205 4.90 3.04 -18.81
N TYR A 206 3.88 3.20 -19.64
CA TYR A 206 2.54 2.71 -19.40
C TYR A 206 2.06 1.95 -20.63
N ILE A 207 1.65 0.71 -20.48
CA ILE A 207 1.13 -0.10 -21.59
C ILE A 207 -0.28 -0.57 -21.20
N ILE A 208 -1.27 -0.21 -22.01
CA ILE A 208 -2.67 -0.48 -21.73
C ILE A 208 -3.22 -1.45 -22.79
N ASP A 209 -3.76 -2.57 -22.32
CA ASP A 209 -4.38 -3.62 -23.12
C ASP A 209 -3.47 -4.18 -24.26
N ASN A 210 -2.17 -3.96 -24.18
CA ASN A 210 -1.20 -4.21 -25.26
C ASN A 210 -1.58 -3.52 -26.59
N LYS A 211 -2.29 -2.38 -26.51
CA LYS A 211 -2.77 -1.62 -27.68
C LYS A 211 -2.29 -0.18 -27.70
N ILE A 212 -2.06 0.39 -26.54
CA ILE A 212 -1.63 1.78 -26.40
C ILE A 212 -0.46 1.79 -25.43
N ALA A 213 0.59 2.52 -25.78
CA ALA A 213 1.68 2.77 -24.85
C ALA A 213 1.92 4.28 -24.69
N PHE A 214 2.34 4.65 -23.47
CA PHE A 214 2.79 5.99 -23.14
C PHE A 214 4.18 5.91 -22.54
N LEU A 215 5.02 6.88 -22.84
CA LEU A 215 6.36 7.01 -22.27
C LEU A 215 6.76 8.49 -22.20
N GLY A 216 7.65 8.83 -21.27
CA GLY A 216 8.11 10.22 -21.11
C GLY A 216 8.69 10.51 -19.73
N SER A 217 8.49 11.75 -19.26
CA SER A 217 8.96 12.18 -17.94
C SER A 217 7.97 11.93 -16.80
N LEU A 218 6.73 11.61 -17.13
CA LEU A 218 5.56 11.50 -16.27
C LEU A 218 5.70 10.37 -15.22
N ASN A 219 5.92 10.69 -13.95
CA ASN A 219 5.86 9.70 -12.87
C ASN A 219 4.43 9.27 -12.58
N PHE A 220 4.24 8.05 -12.07
CA PHE A 220 2.93 7.51 -11.69
C PHE A 220 2.49 8.09 -10.34
N THR A 221 2.23 9.39 -10.33
CA THR A 221 1.83 10.16 -9.15
C THR A 221 0.76 11.18 -9.52
N ASP A 222 -0.10 11.54 -8.54
CA ASP A 222 -1.14 12.56 -8.79
C ASP A 222 -0.54 13.88 -9.25
N THR A 223 0.58 14.29 -8.66
CA THR A 223 1.29 15.53 -9.05
C THR A 223 1.88 15.42 -10.45
N GLY A 224 2.48 14.27 -10.81
CA GLY A 224 2.98 14.03 -12.16
C GLY A 224 1.85 14.10 -13.20
N PHE A 225 0.71 13.52 -12.91
CA PHE A 225 -0.40 13.47 -13.85
C PHE A 225 -1.12 14.80 -14.03
N MET A 226 -1.23 15.61 -12.96
CA MET A 226 -2.11 16.76 -12.95
C MET A 226 -1.40 18.12 -12.86
N LEU A 227 -0.27 18.21 -12.17
CA LEU A 227 0.31 19.49 -11.77
C LEU A 227 1.62 19.82 -12.47
N ASN A 228 2.49 18.82 -12.64
CA ASN A 228 3.81 19.03 -13.21
C ASN A 228 3.72 19.35 -14.72
N HIS A 229 4.72 20.07 -15.20
CA HIS A 229 4.97 20.23 -16.62
C HIS A 229 5.78 19.02 -17.10
N GLU A 230 5.12 18.14 -17.84
CA GLU A 230 5.68 16.83 -18.24
C GLU A 230 5.64 16.67 -19.76
N THR A 231 6.49 15.77 -20.25
CA THR A 231 6.44 15.29 -21.63
C THR A 231 5.84 13.88 -21.63
N CYS A 232 4.88 13.64 -22.53
CA CYS A 232 4.25 12.35 -22.72
C CYS A 232 4.14 12.03 -24.20
N ILE A 233 4.68 10.91 -24.60
CA ILE A 233 4.55 10.34 -25.95
C ILE A 233 3.53 9.21 -25.86
N LYS A 234 2.55 9.21 -26.77
CA LYS A 234 1.56 8.14 -26.90
C LYS A 234 1.75 7.47 -28.26
N THR A 235 1.76 6.15 -28.28
CA THR A 235 1.83 5.38 -29.52
C THR A 235 0.87 4.19 -29.48
N THR A 236 0.37 3.81 -30.66
CA THR A 236 -0.39 2.58 -30.91
C THR A 236 0.37 1.62 -31.84
N ASP A 237 1.60 1.97 -32.17
CA ASP A 237 2.47 1.14 -32.99
C ASP A 237 2.77 -0.21 -32.33
N LYS A 238 2.52 -1.29 -33.04
CA LYS A 238 2.66 -2.66 -32.51
C LYS A 238 4.12 -3.01 -32.22
N THR A 239 5.06 -2.49 -33.03
CA THR A 239 6.50 -2.75 -32.88
C THR A 239 7.01 -2.05 -31.63
N ALA A 240 6.63 -0.77 -31.44
CA ALA A 240 6.96 -0.02 -30.24
C ALA A 240 6.39 -0.69 -28.98
N ILE A 241 5.13 -1.10 -29.00
CA ILE A 241 4.49 -1.78 -27.85
C ILE A 241 5.20 -3.11 -27.55
N LYS A 242 5.54 -3.90 -28.55
CA LYS A 242 6.31 -5.15 -28.38
C LYS A 242 7.67 -4.87 -27.73
N HIS A 243 8.37 -3.85 -28.20
CA HIS A 243 9.66 -3.44 -27.64
C HIS A 243 9.52 -3.03 -26.16
N LEU A 244 8.55 -2.19 -25.82
CA LEU A 244 8.30 -1.76 -24.43
C LEU A 244 7.90 -2.95 -23.52
N ASN A 245 7.19 -3.94 -24.03
CA ASN A 245 6.91 -5.18 -23.30
C ASN A 245 8.20 -6.01 -23.06
N ASN A 246 9.14 -5.98 -23.98
CA ASN A 246 10.45 -6.63 -23.76
C ASN A 246 11.24 -5.91 -22.66
N VAL A 247 11.23 -4.58 -22.63
CA VAL A 247 11.82 -3.79 -21.53
C VAL A 247 11.20 -4.20 -20.20
N TYR A 248 9.86 -4.33 -20.13
CA TYR A 248 9.19 -4.82 -18.94
C TYR A 248 9.69 -6.22 -18.53
N LYS A 249 9.74 -7.17 -19.46
CA LYS A 249 10.24 -8.54 -19.20
C LYS A 249 11.68 -8.56 -18.71
N ASP A 250 12.55 -7.70 -19.24
CA ASP A 250 13.94 -7.60 -18.81
C ASP A 250 14.06 -7.05 -17.39
N LEU A 251 13.22 -6.10 -17.02
CA LEU A 251 13.17 -5.61 -15.63
C LEU A 251 12.70 -6.70 -14.65
N LEU A 252 11.86 -7.64 -15.07
CA LEU A 252 11.45 -8.77 -14.22
C LEU A 252 12.59 -9.75 -13.91
N LYS A 253 13.68 -9.76 -14.70
CA LYS A 253 14.86 -10.59 -14.44
C LYS A 253 15.75 -10.03 -13.32
N VAL A 254 15.55 -8.77 -12.95
CA VAL A 254 16.27 -8.12 -11.84
C VAL A 254 15.65 -8.57 -10.52
N ASN A 255 16.49 -8.98 -9.57
CA ASN A 255 16.01 -9.46 -8.27
C ASN A 255 15.19 -8.37 -7.52
N PRO A 256 13.90 -8.64 -7.22
CA PRO A 256 13.08 -7.73 -6.45
C PRO A 256 13.37 -7.84 -4.94
N ILE A 257 12.83 -6.92 -4.15
CA ILE A 257 12.70 -7.15 -2.72
C ILE A 257 11.73 -8.30 -2.48
N SER A 258 11.98 -9.09 -1.44
CA SER A 258 11.15 -10.26 -1.16
C SER A 258 9.73 -9.86 -0.74
N LEU A 259 8.73 -10.70 -1.04
CA LEU A 259 7.35 -10.47 -0.61
C LEU A 259 7.24 -10.39 0.93
N LYS A 260 8.08 -11.13 1.66
CA LYS A 260 8.13 -11.07 3.13
C LYS A 260 8.59 -9.69 3.61
N GLU A 261 9.64 -9.15 3.01
CA GLU A 261 10.14 -7.82 3.30
C GLU A 261 9.10 -6.73 2.94
N LEU A 262 8.45 -6.88 1.79
CA LEU A 262 7.41 -5.98 1.35
C LEU A 262 6.22 -5.94 2.34
N LYS A 263 5.73 -7.11 2.76
CA LYS A 263 4.67 -7.22 3.78
C LYS A 263 5.08 -6.57 5.10
N TYR A 264 6.30 -6.81 5.55
CA TYR A 264 6.83 -6.18 6.77
C TYR A 264 6.87 -4.65 6.66
N LYS A 265 7.35 -4.11 5.54
CA LYS A 265 7.40 -2.65 5.31
C LYS A 265 6.00 -2.02 5.24
N ILE A 266 5.03 -2.73 4.65
CA ILE A 266 3.63 -2.28 4.60
C ILE A 266 3.01 -2.24 6.02
N SER A 267 3.32 -3.22 6.87
CA SER A 267 2.74 -3.32 8.22
C SER A 267 3.36 -2.33 9.22
N LYS A 268 4.64 -1.98 9.08
CA LYS A 268 5.37 -1.13 10.03
C LYS A 268 4.94 0.34 10.00
N LYS A 269 4.22 0.79 8.97
CA LYS A 269 3.81 2.21 8.79
C LYS A 269 2.32 2.43 9.09
N ASN A 270 1.82 1.78 10.13
CA ASN A 270 0.52 2.15 10.73
C ASN A 270 0.71 3.21 11.79
#